data_65f99ed69d3e55ac4c88dbda843e5ce8
#
_entry.id   65f99ed69d3e55ac4c88dbda843e5ce8
#
_cell.length_a   1.000
_cell.length_b   1.000
_cell.length_c   1.000
_cell.angle_alpha   90.00
_cell.angle_beta   90.00
_cell.angle_gamma   90.00
#
_symmetry.space_group_name_H-M   'P 1'
#
loop_
_entity.id
_entity.type
_entity.pdbx_description
1 polymer ?
#
loop_
_entity_poly.entity_id
_entity_poly.type
_entity_poly.pdbx_seq_one_letter_code
_entity_poly.pdbx_strand_id
1 'polypeptide(L)'
;QSGEGLWHQLLDRNDSYLETSATAIYVYCIAHAINQGWLDAMAYGPVAQLGWQAVSTQINAEGQVEGTCVGTGMAFDPAFYYYRPVNVYAAHGYGPVIWAGAEMINLLNKQHPKMNDSAIQFYRTEQKTQEPIFSVTDSN
;
A
#
# COMPACT_ATOMS: atom_id res chain seq x y z
N GLN A 1 -6.40 -5.12 8.08
CA GLN A 1 -6.84 -3.86 7.45
C GLN A 1 -8.23 -3.52 7.96
N SER A 2 -8.46 -2.28 8.35
CA SER A 2 -9.76 -1.78 8.75
C SER A 2 -10.69 -1.60 7.54
N GLY A 3 -11.99 -1.42 7.79
CA GLY A 3 -12.94 -1.07 6.74
C GLY A 3 -12.67 0.29 6.08
N GLU A 4 -11.91 1.17 6.74
CA GLU A 4 -11.48 2.47 6.21
C GLU A 4 -10.22 2.36 5.33
N GLY A 5 -9.51 1.24 5.38
CA GLY A 5 -8.36 0.94 4.55
C GLY A 5 -7.01 1.01 5.25
N LEU A 6 -6.91 1.69 6.38
CA LEU A 6 -5.68 1.73 7.18
C LEU A 6 -5.54 0.47 8.05
N TRP A 7 -4.32 0.18 8.50
CA TRP A 7 -4.05 -0.83 9.53
C TRP A 7 -3.93 -0.18 10.90
N HIS A 8 -4.33 -0.94 11.92
CA HIS A 8 -4.23 -0.52 13.30
C HIS A 8 -2.78 -0.51 13.80
N GLN A 9 -2.50 0.37 14.77
CA GLN A 9 -1.20 0.47 15.46
C GLN A 9 -0.77 -0.88 16.05
N LEU A 10 -1.71 -1.63 16.61
CA LEU A 10 -1.54 -3.02 17.03
C LEU A 10 -2.43 -3.89 16.15
N LEU A 11 -1.82 -4.80 15.38
CA LEU A 11 -2.53 -5.57 14.35
C LEU A 11 -3.59 -6.53 14.92
N ASP A 12 -3.44 -6.93 16.16
CA ASP A 12 -4.36 -7.81 16.92
C ASP A 12 -5.37 -7.04 17.79
N ARG A 13 -5.36 -5.69 17.74
CA ARG A 13 -6.20 -4.82 18.54
C ARG A 13 -6.94 -3.81 17.64
N ASN A 14 -8.16 -4.19 17.24
CA ASN A 14 -9.01 -3.35 16.39
C ASN A 14 -9.53 -2.08 17.07
N ASP A 15 -9.29 -1.93 18.36
CA ASP A 15 -9.58 -0.75 19.17
C ASP A 15 -8.38 0.23 19.25
N SER A 16 -7.20 -0.16 18.77
CA SER A 16 -6.08 0.76 18.64
C SER A 16 -6.26 1.71 17.45
N TYR A 17 -5.60 2.87 17.48
CA TYR A 17 -5.73 3.84 16.40
C TYR A 17 -5.20 3.31 15.06
N LEU A 18 -5.62 3.96 13.96
CA LEU A 18 -5.18 3.65 12.60
C LEU A 18 -3.87 4.37 12.32
N GLU A 19 -2.85 3.64 11.84
CA GLU A 19 -1.48 4.13 11.70
C GLU A 19 -1.11 4.28 10.22
N THR A 20 -0.66 5.46 9.85
CA THR A 20 -0.46 5.82 8.44
C THR A 20 0.84 5.28 7.86
N SER A 21 1.95 5.35 8.59
CA SER A 21 3.25 4.98 8.02
C SER A 21 3.37 3.48 7.75
N ALA A 22 2.91 2.64 8.68
CA ALA A 22 2.84 1.19 8.47
C ALA A 22 1.88 0.83 7.35
N THR A 23 0.72 1.50 7.28
CA THR A 23 -0.21 1.31 6.17
C THR A 23 0.44 1.61 4.83
N ALA A 24 1.16 2.72 4.70
CA ALA A 24 1.88 3.08 3.48
C ALA A 24 2.93 2.02 3.11
N ILE A 25 3.66 1.48 4.09
CA ILE A 25 4.61 0.37 3.86
C ILE A 25 3.89 -0.87 3.33
N TYR A 26 2.75 -1.25 3.92
CA TYR A 26 1.99 -2.41 3.44
C TYR A 26 1.45 -2.20 2.03
N VAL A 27 0.94 -1.02 1.73
CA VAL A 27 0.49 -0.65 0.37
C VAL A 27 1.66 -0.77 -0.62
N TYR A 28 2.82 -0.19 -0.28
CA TYR A 28 4.03 -0.33 -1.09
C TYR A 28 4.37 -1.79 -1.34
N CYS A 29 4.48 -2.60 -0.28
CA CYS A 29 4.86 -4.00 -0.39
C CYS A 29 3.89 -4.81 -1.26
N ILE A 30 2.58 -4.63 -1.06
CA ILE A 30 1.56 -5.35 -1.82
C ILE A 30 1.57 -4.91 -3.29
N ALA A 31 1.57 -3.60 -3.55
CA ALA A 31 1.60 -3.07 -4.91
C ALA A 31 2.88 -3.49 -5.66
N HIS A 32 4.04 -3.42 -4.99
CA HIS A 32 5.31 -3.87 -5.54
C HIS A 32 5.28 -5.36 -5.87
N ALA A 33 4.80 -6.20 -4.95
CA ALA A 33 4.71 -7.64 -5.17
C ALA A 33 3.76 -8.00 -6.34
N ILE A 34 2.67 -7.27 -6.52
CA ILE A 34 1.79 -7.42 -7.69
C ILE A 34 2.53 -6.97 -8.96
N ASN A 35 3.22 -5.84 -8.94
CA ASN A 35 3.98 -5.31 -10.08
C ASN A 35 5.09 -6.25 -10.53
N GLN A 36 5.69 -7.01 -9.60
CA GLN A 36 6.69 -8.05 -9.88
C GLN A 36 6.07 -9.40 -10.26
N GLY A 37 4.75 -9.54 -10.20
CA GLY A 37 4.08 -10.81 -10.49
C GLY A 37 4.17 -11.87 -9.38
N TRP A 38 4.55 -11.46 -8.16
CA TRP A 38 4.64 -12.36 -7.01
C TRP A 38 3.28 -12.59 -6.34
N LEU A 39 2.39 -11.60 -6.42
CA LEU A 39 1.03 -11.68 -5.91
C LEU A 39 0.01 -11.49 -7.04
N ASP A 40 -1.12 -12.16 -6.90
CA ASP A 40 -2.24 -12.00 -7.82
C ASP A 40 -2.95 -10.66 -7.64
N ALA A 41 -3.07 -9.89 -8.74
CA ALA A 41 -3.70 -8.58 -8.73
C ALA A 41 -5.21 -8.65 -8.41
N MET A 42 -5.90 -9.72 -8.79
CA MET A 42 -7.33 -9.90 -8.51
C MET A 42 -7.59 -10.06 -7.01
N ALA A 43 -6.71 -10.81 -6.32
CA ALA A 43 -6.84 -11.09 -4.90
C ALA A 43 -6.36 -9.92 -4.01
N TYR A 44 -5.22 -9.30 -4.37
CA TYR A 44 -4.54 -8.33 -3.51
C TYR A 44 -4.64 -6.87 -3.98
N GLY A 45 -5.02 -6.65 -5.23
CA GLY A 45 -5.19 -5.31 -5.78
C GLY A 45 -6.20 -4.46 -5.01
N PRO A 46 -7.39 -4.97 -4.65
CA PRO A 46 -8.36 -4.24 -3.85
C PRO A 46 -7.82 -3.80 -2.49
N VAL A 47 -6.99 -4.63 -1.84
CA VAL A 47 -6.35 -4.32 -0.54
C VAL A 47 -5.37 -3.14 -0.69
N ALA A 48 -4.52 -3.17 -1.73
CA ALA A 48 -3.58 -2.09 -2.02
C ALA A 48 -4.32 -0.79 -2.36
N GLN A 49 -5.36 -0.87 -3.19
CA GLN A 49 -6.15 0.28 -3.60
C GLN A 49 -6.88 0.94 -2.43
N LEU A 50 -7.53 0.16 -1.59
CA LEU A 50 -8.23 0.66 -0.40
C LEU A 50 -7.24 1.31 0.57
N GLY A 51 -6.09 0.67 0.80
CA GLY A 51 -5.02 1.20 1.64
C GLY A 51 -4.47 2.52 1.10
N TRP A 52 -4.22 2.61 -0.21
CA TRP A 52 -3.74 3.83 -0.84
C TRP A 52 -4.74 4.98 -0.77
N GLN A 53 -6.02 4.70 -1.03
CA GLN A 53 -7.08 5.70 -0.87
C GLN A 53 -7.11 6.26 0.55
N ALA A 54 -7.01 5.39 1.56
CA ALA A 54 -6.97 5.80 2.95
C ALA A 54 -5.71 6.62 3.28
N VAL A 55 -4.53 6.18 2.87
CA VAL A 55 -3.26 6.93 3.07
C VAL A 55 -3.33 8.30 2.43
N SER A 56 -3.91 8.43 1.24
CA SER A 56 -4.02 9.72 0.55
C SER A 56 -4.88 10.74 1.30
N THR A 57 -5.86 10.30 2.09
CA THR A 57 -6.66 11.18 2.95
C THR A 57 -5.90 11.67 4.18
N GLN A 58 -4.78 11.05 4.52
CA GLN A 58 -3.92 11.46 5.65
C GLN A 58 -2.88 12.52 5.25
N ILE A 59 -2.91 13.00 4.02
CA ILE A 59 -2.06 14.10 3.56
C ILE A 59 -2.88 15.39 3.66
N ASN A 60 -2.49 16.28 4.57
CA ASN A 60 -3.19 17.54 4.78
C ASN A 60 -2.86 18.59 3.71
N ALA A 61 -3.49 19.76 3.79
CA ALA A 61 -3.34 20.85 2.81
C ALA A 61 -1.92 21.41 2.73
N GLU A 62 -1.14 21.27 3.79
CA GLU A 62 0.26 21.68 3.88
C GLU A 62 1.21 20.60 3.33
N GLY A 63 0.69 19.44 2.90
CA GLY A 63 1.47 18.30 2.42
C GLY A 63 2.09 17.46 3.55
N GLN A 64 1.63 17.62 4.78
CA GLN A 64 2.10 16.84 5.91
C GLN A 64 1.34 15.52 6.01
N VAL A 65 2.03 14.47 6.47
CA VAL A 65 1.46 13.14 6.68
C VAL A 65 0.98 13.01 8.12
N GLU A 66 -0.32 12.93 8.29
CA GLU A 66 -0.99 12.75 9.57
C GLU A 66 -1.03 11.27 9.99
N GLY A 67 -1.31 11.00 11.27
CA GLY A 67 -1.50 9.64 11.76
C GLY A 67 -0.23 8.78 11.80
N THR A 68 0.96 9.37 11.70
CA THR A 68 2.24 8.67 11.80
C THR A 68 2.65 8.53 13.27
N CYS A 69 2.82 7.28 13.73
CA CYS A 69 3.35 6.98 15.05
C CYS A 69 4.75 7.57 15.23
N VAL A 70 5.03 8.21 16.36
CA VAL A 70 6.38 8.69 16.67
C VAL A 70 7.38 7.55 16.80
N GLY A 71 8.68 7.86 16.68
CA GLY A 71 9.76 6.90 16.89
C GLY A 71 9.55 6.14 18.20
N THR A 72 9.58 4.82 18.13
CA THR A 72 9.16 3.94 19.22
C THR A 72 10.31 3.03 19.63
N GLY A 73 10.66 3.06 20.92
CA GLY A 73 11.59 2.12 21.52
C GLY A 73 10.93 0.77 21.82
N MET A 74 11.49 0.01 22.75
CA MET A 74 10.99 -1.30 23.16
C MET A 74 10.44 -1.23 24.59
N ALA A 75 9.30 -1.86 24.81
CA ALA A 75 8.70 -2.08 26.12
C ALA A 75 8.07 -3.48 26.19
N PHE A 76 7.91 -4.00 27.41
CA PHE A 76 7.27 -5.31 27.62
C PHE A 76 5.75 -5.22 27.71
N ASP A 77 5.22 -4.04 28.06
CA ASP A 77 3.78 -3.83 28.19
C ASP A 77 3.19 -3.37 26.84
N PRO A 78 2.22 -4.09 26.26
CA PRO A 78 1.52 -3.69 25.05
C PRO A 78 0.86 -2.31 25.13
N ALA A 79 0.48 -1.85 26.33
CA ALA A 79 -0.08 -0.53 26.54
C ALA A 79 0.88 0.60 26.12
N PHE A 80 2.19 0.38 26.23
CA PHE A 80 3.18 1.33 25.72
C PHE A 80 3.02 1.59 24.22
N TYR A 81 2.78 0.57 23.43
CA TYR A 81 2.58 0.69 21.99
C TYR A 81 1.19 1.21 21.65
N TYR A 82 0.18 0.80 22.39
CA TYR A 82 -1.21 1.21 22.21
C TYR A 82 -1.39 2.72 22.33
N TYR A 83 -0.72 3.34 23.30
CA TYR A 83 -0.81 4.77 23.60
C TYR A 83 0.30 5.63 22.99
N ARG A 84 1.06 5.09 22.01
CA ARG A 84 2.07 5.92 21.34
C ARG A 84 1.41 7.09 20.62
N PRO A 85 1.93 8.32 20.78
CA PRO A 85 1.38 9.48 20.07
C PRO A 85 1.71 9.43 18.59
N VAL A 86 0.93 10.16 17.79
CA VAL A 86 1.19 10.45 16.38
C VAL A 86 1.70 11.88 16.23
N ASN A 87 2.50 12.12 15.17
CA ASN A 87 3.05 13.44 14.93
C ASN A 87 3.31 13.66 13.43
N VAL A 88 2.85 14.79 12.89
CA VAL A 88 3.08 15.18 11.49
C VAL A 88 4.56 15.45 11.17
N TYR A 89 5.39 15.71 12.17
CA TYR A 89 6.84 15.88 12.01
C TYR A 89 7.61 14.55 12.12
N ALA A 90 6.93 13.41 12.24
CA ALA A 90 7.55 12.09 12.20
C ALA A 90 8.07 11.80 10.78
N ALA A 91 9.34 12.09 10.52
CA ALA A 91 9.93 12.08 9.18
C ALA A 91 9.82 10.72 8.46
N HIS A 92 9.79 9.61 9.21
CA HIS A 92 9.67 8.27 8.66
C HIS A 92 8.29 7.94 8.05
N GLY A 93 7.28 8.81 8.20
CA GLY A 93 5.99 8.68 7.51
C GLY A 93 6.05 9.08 6.03
N TYR A 94 6.93 10.01 5.66
CA TYR A 94 6.96 10.59 4.31
C TYR A 94 7.52 9.65 3.24
N GLY A 95 8.64 8.99 3.53
CA GLY A 95 9.26 8.04 2.59
C GLY A 95 8.31 6.93 2.15
N PRO A 96 7.68 6.21 3.08
CA PRO A 96 6.71 5.16 2.75
C PRO A 96 5.54 5.66 1.90
N VAL A 97 5.00 6.83 2.16
CA VAL A 97 3.90 7.41 1.38
C VAL A 97 4.34 7.68 -0.07
N ILE A 98 5.53 8.23 -0.26
CA ILE A 98 6.08 8.47 -1.61
C ILE A 98 6.29 7.15 -2.36
N TRP A 99 6.86 6.14 -1.70
CA TRP A 99 7.08 4.83 -2.30
C TRP A 99 5.77 4.11 -2.63
N ALA A 100 4.80 4.16 -1.72
CA ALA A 100 3.48 3.59 -1.97
C ALA A 100 2.81 4.25 -3.18
N GLY A 101 2.86 5.57 -3.28
CA GLY A 101 2.32 6.31 -4.42
C GLY A 101 2.99 5.94 -5.74
N ALA A 102 4.32 5.82 -5.77
CA ALA A 102 5.06 5.41 -6.96
C ALA A 102 4.67 4.00 -7.43
N GLU A 103 4.58 3.04 -6.50
CA GLU A 103 4.17 1.66 -6.84
C GLU A 103 2.69 1.57 -7.23
N MET A 104 1.82 2.37 -6.64
CA MET A 104 0.42 2.45 -7.03
C MET A 104 0.24 3.02 -8.43
N ILE A 105 1.04 4.03 -8.84
CA ILE A 105 1.05 4.53 -10.22
C ILE A 105 1.45 3.40 -11.18
N ASN A 106 2.50 2.63 -10.86
CA ASN A 106 2.92 1.49 -11.67
C ASN A 106 1.83 0.43 -11.76
N LEU A 107 1.17 0.11 -10.64
CA LEU A 107 0.09 -0.86 -10.58
C LEU A 107 -1.09 -0.44 -11.46
N LEU A 108 -1.55 0.80 -11.33
CA LEU A 108 -2.70 1.33 -12.07
C LEU A 108 -2.42 1.48 -13.56
N ASN A 109 -1.16 1.68 -13.96
CA ASN A 109 -0.77 1.69 -15.37
C ASN A 109 -0.79 0.29 -16.02
N LYS A 110 -0.56 -0.76 -15.22
CA LYS A 110 -0.55 -2.16 -15.68
C LYS A 110 -1.90 -2.86 -15.52
N GLN A 111 -2.70 -2.40 -14.57
CA GLN A 111 -3.97 -3.00 -14.20
C GLN A 111 -5.07 -1.93 -14.29
N HIS A 112 -6.23 -2.31 -14.80
CA HIS A 112 -7.39 -1.41 -14.82
C HIS A 112 -8.38 -1.82 -13.74
N PRO A 113 -8.44 -1.08 -12.62
CA PRO A 113 -9.44 -1.34 -11.61
C PRO A 113 -10.82 -1.00 -12.17
N LYS A 114 -11.79 -1.88 -11.98
CA LYS A 114 -13.19 -1.60 -12.22
C LYS A 114 -13.91 -1.60 -10.88
N MET A 115 -14.74 -0.59 -10.68
CA MET A 115 -15.68 -0.56 -9.58
C MET A 115 -17.02 -1.11 -10.05
N ASN A 116 -17.59 -2.02 -9.28
CA ASN A 116 -18.98 -2.41 -9.38
C ASN A 116 -19.68 -2.07 -8.06
N ASP A 117 -20.97 -2.34 -7.96
CA ASP A 117 -21.81 -1.99 -6.79
C ASP A 117 -21.35 -2.68 -5.49
N SER A 118 -20.45 -3.64 -5.54
CA SER A 118 -20.05 -4.44 -4.39
C SER A 118 -18.55 -4.43 -4.09
N ALA A 119 -17.66 -4.19 -5.07
CA ALA A 119 -16.21 -4.22 -4.82
C ALA A 119 -15.41 -3.59 -5.95
N ILE A 120 -14.17 -3.16 -5.62
CA ILE A 120 -13.14 -2.82 -6.59
C ILE A 120 -12.55 -4.13 -7.11
N GLN A 121 -12.54 -4.31 -8.43
CA GLN A 121 -11.94 -5.45 -9.07
C GLN A 121 -10.81 -4.98 -9.99
N PHE A 122 -9.67 -5.67 -9.95
CA PHE A 122 -8.56 -5.45 -10.87
C PHE A 122 -8.65 -6.43 -12.03
N TYR A 123 -8.56 -5.91 -13.25
CA TYR A 123 -8.46 -6.70 -14.46
C TYR A 123 -7.08 -6.50 -15.06
N ARG A 124 -6.41 -7.58 -15.40
CA ARG A 124 -5.18 -7.48 -16.19
C ARG A 124 -5.52 -6.83 -17.53
N THR A 125 -4.76 -5.83 -17.92
CA THR A 125 -4.64 -5.47 -19.32
C THR A 125 -4.16 -6.71 -20.05
N GLU A 126 -4.85 -7.11 -21.14
CA GLU A 126 -4.29 -8.10 -22.01
C GLU A 126 -2.88 -7.63 -22.38
N GLN A 127 -1.87 -8.32 -21.87
CA GLN A 127 -0.52 -8.10 -22.35
C GLN A 127 -0.60 -8.44 -23.83
N LYS A 128 -0.46 -7.42 -24.69
CA LYS A 128 -0.03 -7.70 -26.06
C LYS A 128 1.18 -8.60 -25.89
N THR A 129 1.07 -9.86 -26.35
CA THR A 129 2.17 -10.78 -26.39
C THR A 129 3.35 -10.01 -26.95
N GLN A 130 4.31 -9.63 -26.09
CA GLN A 130 5.58 -9.17 -26.58
C GLN A 130 6.14 -10.35 -27.35
N GLU A 131 6.27 -10.18 -28.65
CA GLU A 131 7.03 -11.13 -29.45
C GLU A 131 8.36 -11.32 -28.75
N PRO A 132 8.84 -12.57 -28.60
CA PRO A 132 10.09 -12.81 -27.90
C PRO A 132 11.19 -11.98 -28.58
N ILE A 133 11.90 -11.18 -27.78
CA ILE A 133 12.95 -10.26 -28.22
C ILE A 133 14.13 -11.02 -28.84
N PHE A 134 14.14 -12.35 -28.74
CA PHE A 134 15.13 -13.22 -29.34
C PHE A 134 14.49 -14.23 -30.29
N SER A 135 14.60 -13.98 -31.59
CA SER A 135 14.49 -15.04 -32.55
C SER A 135 15.82 -15.78 -32.56
N VAL A 136 15.84 -17.01 -32.08
CA VAL A 136 16.95 -17.93 -32.36
C VAL A 136 16.84 -18.29 -33.84
N THR A 137 17.63 -17.63 -34.69
CA THR A 137 17.84 -18.12 -36.06
C THR A 137 18.74 -19.33 -35.97
N ASP A 138 18.16 -20.51 -36.12
CA ASP A 138 18.96 -21.70 -36.42
C ASP A 138 19.70 -21.44 -37.74
N SER A 139 21.00 -21.17 -37.63
CA SER A 139 21.91 -21.21 -38.77
C SER A 139 22.30 -22.66 -38.99
N ASN A 140 21.74 -23.29 -40.04
CA ASN A 140 22.28 -24.50 -40.63
C ASN A 140 23.65 -24.23 -41.24
#